data_3e51902a950b92cbb125770676b482e5
#
_entry.id   3e51902a950b92cbb125770676b482e5
#
_cell.length_a   1.000
_cell.length_b   1.000
_cell.length_c   1.000
_cell.angle_alpha   90.00
_cell.angle_beta   90.00
_cell.angle_gamma   90.00
#
_symmetry.space_group_name_H-M   'P 1'
#
loop_
_entity.id
_entity.type
_entity.pdbx_description
1 polymer ?
#
loop_
_entity_poly.entity_id
_entity_poly.type
_entity_poly.pdbx_seq_one_letter_code
_entity_poly.pdbx_strand_id
1 'polypeptide(L)'
;MFATATHAEPIRIATYKAALTRKGPGLLLSDILKGRDAQIQTVIDVIVAANVDVLVLTDFDYDAQSVALREFANALAEHGAAYPFHFSRSPNTGMPTGLDFNKNGHLGEPQDAQGFGWFQGQGGVAVLSRLPFGDGFRDFSDILWADFPQADLPILHDQPYYSPTILRTLRLASTVLWQLPLQLSDQRQIDLLIFYATTPVFDGPEDRNGKRNAHQMRFWVHFLNGKYGPFSSEFALIGDANLDPNDGAGHNYVMRQILDHPMVNDPKQTSDGGGTATQTDANANHETPNAQDTAQWSNPNGPGNLRVDYVLPSTRLKVVGSGVFWPSDDRPLNGIDQETVVAASSHRLVWVDVE
;
A
#
# COMPACT_ATOMS: atom_id res chain seq x y z
N MET A 1 -32.98 13.69 32.68
CA MET A 1 -32.53 13.93 31.32
C MET A 1 -31.46 12.90 31.02
N PHE A 2 -31.75 11.87 30.25
CA PHE A 2 -30.74 10.93 29.77
C PHE A 2 -30.10 11.57 28.54
N ALA A 3 -28.82 11.90 28.65
CA ALA A 3 -28.04 12.27 27.49
C ALA A 3 -27.96 11.02 26.58
N THR A 4 -28.60 11.07 25.42
CA THR A 4 -28.33 10.10 24.37
C THR A 4 -26.89 10.30 23.95
N ALA A 5 -26.03 9.33 24.26
CA ALA A 5 -24.72 9.29 23.67
C ALA A 5 -24.88 9.24 22.15
N THR A 6 -24.57 10.33 21.47
CA THR A 6 -24.41 10.31 20.02
C THR A 6 -23.21 9.45 19.75
N HIS A 7 -23.41 8.18 19.36
CA HIS A 7 -22.34 7.40 18.74
C HIS A 7 -21.88 8.18 17.52
N ALA A 8 -20.59 8.53 17.49
CA ALA A 8 -19.99 9.03 16.26
C ALA A 8 -20.15 7.93 15.19
N GLU A 9 -20.50 8.33 13.95
CA GLU A 9 -20.56 7.36 12.85
C GLU A 9 -19.17 6.74 12.65
N PRO A 10 -19.11 5.41 12.40
CA PRO A 10 -17.84 4.76 12.13
C PRO A 10 -17.12 5.39 10.94
N ILE A 11 -15.82 5.48 11.01
CA ILE A 11 -14.97 5.99 9.91
C ILE A 11 -14.45 4.79 9.15
N ARG A 12 -14.70 4.73 7.83
CA ARG A 12 -14.15 3.70 6.94
C ARG A 12 -12.80 4.12 6.39
N ILE A 13 -11.75 3.41 6.78
CA ILE A 13 -10.37 3.60 6.30
C ILE A 13 -10.02 2.43 5.38
N ALA A 14 -9.50 2.73 4.19
CA ALA A 14 -9.17 1.70 3.20
C ALA A 14 -7.84 1.95 2.50
N THR A 15 -7.20 0.86 2.03
CA THR A 15 -6.11 0.89 1.05
C THR A 15 -6.54 0.20 -0.24
N TYR A 16 -6.02 0.70 -1.35
CA TYR A 16 -6.25 0.09 -2.66
C TYR A 16 -5.06 0.30 -3.59
N LYS A 17 -4.43 -0.79 -4.01
CA LYS A 17 -3.47 -0.75 -5.11
C LYS A 17 -4.24 -0.77 -6.42
N ALA A 18 -4.61 0.42 -6.88
CA ALA A 18 -5.55 0.61 -7.98
C ALA A 18 -4.90 0.53 -9.37
N ALA A 19 -3.59 0.24 -9.46
CA ALA A 19 -2.83 0.21 -10.72
C ALA A 19 -3.01 1.48 -11.58
N LEU A 20 -3.09 2.64 -10.92
CA LEU A 20 -3.20 3.96 -11.55
C LEU A 20 -1.80 4.49 -11.89
N THR A 21 -1.07 3.68 -12.65
CA THR A 21 0.27 3.98 -13.16
C THR A 21 0.34 3.75 -14.67
N ARG A 22 1.19 4.50 -15.35
CA ARG A 22 1.35 4.44 -16.81
C ARG A 22 2.84 4.36 -17.17
N LYS A 23 3.14 4.08 -18.45
CA LYS A 23 4.52 3.90 -18.93
C LYS A 23 5.27 5.22 -19.20
N GLY A 24 4.72 6.35 -18.80
CA GLY A 24 5.36 7.64 -19.00
C GLY A 24 4.70 8.75 -18.18
N PRO A 25 5.46 9.83 -17.87
CA PRO A 25 4.96 10.93 -17.05
C PRO A 25 3.78 11.64 -17.72
N GLY A 26 2.77 11.98 -16.94
CA GLY A 26 1.58 12.70 -17.39
C GLY A 26 0.57 11.86 -18.18
N LEU A 27 0.86 10.60 -18.49
CA LEU A 27 -0.09 9.75 -19.22
C LEU A 27 -1.32 9.42 -18.36
N LEU A 28 -1.16 9.16 -17.06
CA LEU A 28 -2.28 8.96 -16.16
C LEU A 28 -3.21 10.19 -16.14
N LEU A 29 -2.66 11.39 -15.97
CA LEU A 29 -3.43 12.63 -16.03
C LEU A 29 -4.18 12.77 -17.36
N SER A 30 -3.50 12.49 -18.46
CA SER A 30 -4.12 12.53 -19.81
C SER A 30 -5.31 11.58 -19.92
N ASP A 31 -5.20 10.36 -19.37
CA ASP A 31 -6.26 9.35 -19.42
C ASP A 31 -7.44 9.70 -18.51
N ILE A 32 -7.18 10.25 -17.31
CA ILE A 32 -8.20 10.78 -16.40
C ILE A 32 -9.00 11.90 -17.10
N LEU A 33 -8.32 12.90 -17.67
CA LEU A 33 -8.97 14.03 -18.33
C LEU A 33 -9.78 13.63 -19.58
N LYS A 34 -9.39 12.57 -20.28
CA LYS A 34 -10.17 12.05 -21.41
C LYS A 34 -11.44 11.32 -20.96
N GLY A 35 -11.49 10.79 -19.75
CA GLY A 35 -12.65 10.10 -19.18
C GLY A 35 -13.10 8.86 -19.95
N ARG A 36 -12.18 8.18 -20.66
CA ARG A 36 -12.53 7.04 -21.56
C ARG A 36 -11.70 5.79 -21.29
N ASP A 37 -10.80 5.83 -20.35
CA ASP A 37 -10.00 4.68 -19.95
C ASP A 37 -10.87 3.73 -19.11
N ALA A 38 -11.12 2.53 -19.63
CA ALA A 38 -12.03 1.57 -19.01
C ALA A 38 -11.52 1.11 -17.62
N GLN A 39 -10.20 0.97 -17.45
CA GLN A 39 -9.61 0.57 -16.16
C GLN A 39 -9.82 1.67 -15.11
N ILE A 40 -9.67 2.95 -15.46
CA ILE A 40 -9.94 4.06 -14.54
C ILE A 40 -11.43 4.08 -14.17
N GLN A 41 -12.34 3.85 -15.11
CA GLN A 41 -13.77 3.80 -14.81
C GLN A 41 -14.13 2.68 -13.83
N THR A 42 -13.60 1.46 -14.04
CA THR A 42 -13.84 0.36 -13.10
C THR A 42 -13.23 0.61 -11.72
N VAL A 43 -12.08 1.30 -11.62
CA VAL A 43 -11.52 1.75 -10.34
C VAL A 43 -12.44 2.74 -9.64
N ILE A 44 -13.00 3.71 -10.38
CA ILE A 44 -13.99 4.68 -9.85
C ILE A 44 -15.21 3.93 -9.32
N ASP A 45 -15.77 2.99 -10.08
CA ASP A 45 -16.95 2.22 -9.68
C ASP A 45 -16.70 1.45 -8.37
N VAL A 46 -15.55 0.81 -8.23
CA VAL A 46 -15.16 0.09 -7.00
C VAL A 46 -15.05 1.06 -5.81
N ILE A 47 -14.39 2.21 -5.96
CA ILE A 47 -14.22 3.20 -4.88
C ILE A 47 -15.56 3.78 -4.45
N VAL A 48 -16.43 4.13 -5.41
CA VAL A 48 -17.78 4.65 -5.14
C VAL A 48 -18.61 3.61 -4.38
N ALA A 49 -18.62 2.37 -4.84
CA ALA A 49 -19.38 1.28 -4.21
C ALA A 49 -18.85 0.92 -2.81
N ALA A 50 -17.53 1.00 -2.58
CA ALA A 50 -16.92 0.75 -1.28
C ALA A 50 -17.24 1.84 -0.26
N ASN A 51 -17.57 3.07 -0.71
CA ASN A 51 -17.97 4.21 0.11
C ASN A 51 -17.05 4.44 1.30
N VAL A 52 -15.77 4.68 1.04
CA VAL A 52 -14.73 4.89 2.08
C VAL A 52 -14.63 6.36 2.47
N ASP A 53 -14.24 6.65 3.72
CA ASP A 53 -14.00 8.02 4.19
C ASP A 53 -12.55 8.45 4.00
N VAL A 54 -11.61 7.51 4.13
CA VAL A 54 -10.17 7.72 3.94
C VAL A 54 -9.61 6.61 3.08
N LEU A 55 -9.04 6.96 1.94
CA LEU A 55 -8.50 6.02 0.96
C LEU A 55 -7.02 6.28 0.73
N VAL A 56 -6.19 5.28 1.01
CA VAL A 56 -4.77 5.24 0.63
C VAL A 56 -4.66 4.47 -0.67
N LEU A 57 -4.31 5.17 -1.75
CA LEU A 57 -4.02 4.59 -3.05
C LEU A 57 -2.52 4.31 -3.16
N THR A 58 -2.14 3.07 -3.37
CA THR A 58 -0.79 2.69 -3.81
C THR A 58 -0.79 2.47 -5.32
N ASP A 59 0.39 2.56 -5.93
CA ASP A 59 0.58 2.47 -7.38
C ASP A 59 -0.18 3.56 -8.15
N PHE A 60 -0.08 4.80 -7.67
CA PHE A 60 -0.64 6.01 -8.28
C PHE A 60 0.48 6.93 -8.77
N ASP A 61 0.49 7.29 -10.05
CA ASP A 61 1.51 8.18 -10.61
C ASP A 61 1.45 9.58 -9.98
N TYR A 62 2.57 10.00 -9.40
CA TYR A 62 2.73 11.32 -8.80
C TYR A 62 3.18 12.35 -9.84
N ASP A 63 2.60 13.53 -9.81
CA ASP A 63 3.12 14.72 -10.47
C ASP A 63 3.37 15.85 -9.45
N ALA A 64 4.30 16.75 -9.78
CA ALA A 64 4.82 17.76 -8.85
C ALA A 64 3.77 18.70 -8.21
N GLN A 65 2.59 18.82 -8.81
CA GLN A 65 1.49 19.65 -8.30
C GLN A 65 0.26 18.83 -7.92
N SER A 66 0.39 17.50 -7.90
CA SER A 66 -0.70 16.55 -7.64
C SER A 66 -1.94 16.82 -8.51
N VAL A 67 -1.70 17.20 -9.78
CA VAL A 67 -2.79 17.53 -10.73
C VAL A 67 -3.59 16.27 -11.03
N ALA A 68 -2.91 15.15 -11.31
CA ALA A 68 -3.58 13.87 -11.58
C ALA A 68 -4.46 13.44 -10.40
N LEU A 69 -3.98 13.60 -9.16
CA LEU A 69 -4.76 13.27 -7.97
C LEU A 69 -6.00 14.15 -7.81
N ARG A 70 -5.86 15.46 -8.05
CA ARG A 70 -6.99 16.39 -8.00
C ARG A 70 -8.03 16.08 -9.07
N GLU A 71 -7.60 15.81 -10.30
CA GLU A 71 -8.53 15.49 -11.39
C GLU A 71 -9.19 14.11 -11.19
N PHE A 72 -8.47 13.16 -10.58
CA PHE A 72 -9.07 11.88 -10.18
C PHE A 72 -10.12 12.06 -9.06
N ALA A 73 -9.85 12.92 -8.08
CA ALA A 73 -10.83 13.26 -7.03
C ALA A 73 -12.06 13.98 -7.61
N ASN A 74 -11.88 14.85 -8.64
CA ASN A 74 -12.99 15.47 -9.35
C ASN A 74 -13.85 14.41 -10.08
N ALA A 75 -13.22 13.46 -10.76
CA ALA A 75 -13.92 12.36 -11.42
C ALA A 75 -14.70 11.49 -10.42
N LEU A 76 -14.13 11.20 -9.24
CA LEU A 76 -14.85 10.50 -8.17
C LEU A 76 -16.05 11.31 -7.66
N ALA A 77 -15.92 12.63 -7.51
CA ALA A 77 -17.01 13.50 -7.06
C ALA A 77 -18.16 13.54 -8.08
N GLU A 78 -17.87 13.52 -9.38
CA GLU A 78 -18.89 13.42 -10.45
C GLU A 78 -19.68 12.10 -10.37
N HIS A 79 -19.08 11.05 -9.80
CA HIS A 79 -19.72 9.74 -9.56
C HIS A 79 -20.29 9.58 -8.12
N GLY A 80 -20.34 10.68 -7.34
CA GLY A 80 -20.97 10.71 -6.02
C GLY A 80 -20.04 10.43 -4.83
N ALA A 81 -18.72 10.25 -5.04
CA ALA A 81 -17.74 10.06 -3.99
C ALA A 81 -16.79 11.28 -3.89
N ALA A 82 -17.19 12.29 -3.12
CA ALA A 82 -16.42 13.52 -2.93
C ALA A 82 -15.37 13.35 -1.83
N TYR A 83 -14.12 13.75 -2.15
CA TYR A 83 -13.00 13.79 -1.21
C TYR A 83 -12.39 15.20 -1.22
N PRO A 84 -12.76 16.08 -0.28
CA PRO A 84 -12.28 17.46 -0.27
C PRO A 84 -10.80 17.59 0.12
N PHE A 85 -10.21 16.56 0.75
CA PHE A 85 -8.83 16.60 1.20
C PHE A 85 -7.99 15.59 0.43
N HIS A 86 -6.85 16.06 -0.13
CA HIS A 86 -5.94 15.23 -0.92
C HIS A 86 -4.51 15.39 -0.40
N PHE A 87 -3.76 14.29 -0.39
CA PHE A 87 -2.36 14.33 0.01
C PHE A 87 -1.53 13.41 -0.90
N SER A 88 -0.41 13.91 -1.38
CA SER A 88 0.65 13.14 -2.03
C SER A 88 1.97 13.89 -1.95
N ARG A 89 3.08 13.16 -1.98
CA ARG A 89 4.44 13.70 -2.03
C ARG A 89 5.26 12.87 -3.00
N SER A 90 6.38 13.44 -3.46
CA SER A 90 7.30 12.74 -4.37
C SER A 90 7.81 11.45 -3.74
N PRO A 91 7.55 10.28 -4.33
CA PRO A 91 8.04 9.00 -3.83
C PRO A 91 9.49 8.76 -4.25
N ASN A 92 10.07 7.68 -3.74
CA ASN A 92 11.38 7.19 -4.19
C ASN A 92 11.33 6.45 -5.53
N THR A 93 10.16 5.98 -5.96
CA THR A 93 10.01 5.28 -7.23
C THR A 93 10.40 6.16 -8.41
N GLY A 94 11.25 5.63 -9.28
CA GLY A 94 11.78 6.33 -10.44
C GLY A 94 12.73 7.48 -10.12
N MET A 95 13.09 7.73 -8.85
CA MET A 95 14.04 8.78 -8.47
C MET A 95 15.45 8.38 -8.90
N PRO A 96 16.09 9.12 -9.84
CA PRO A 96 17.38 8.73 -10.40
C PRO A 96 18.50 8.84 -9.37
N THR A 97 19.41 7.88 -9.38
CA THR A 97 20.57 7.84 -8.48
C THR A 97 21.89 8.18 -9.15
N GLY A 98 21.97 8.03 -10.48
CA GLY A 98 23.21 8.13 -11.24
C GLY A 98 24.21 6.99 -11.00
N LEU A 99 23.75 5.88 -10.38
CA LEU A 99 24.56 4.71 -10.06
C LEU A 99 23.95 3.46 -10.70
N ASP A 100 24.80 2.50 -11.06
CA ASP A 100 24.41 1.18 -11.57
C ASP A 100 24.13 0.25 -10.38
N PHE A 101 22.86 0.12 -9.98
CA PHE A 101 22.45 -0.67 -8.83
C PHE A 101 22.37 -2.17 -9.14
N ASN A 102 22.07 -2.54 -10.37
CA ASN A 102 21.95 -3.93 -10.80
C ASN A 102 23.25 -4.50 -11.38
N LYS A 103 24.30 -3.66 -11.55
CA LYS A 103 25.65 -4.00 -12.03
C LYS A 103 25.68 -4.57 -13.45
N ASN A 104 24.79 -4.11 -14.31
CA ASN A 104 24.75 -4.53 -15.70
C ASN A 104 25.63 -3.67 -16.65
N GLY A 105 26.26 -2.61 -16.13
CA GLY A 105 27.11 -1.69 -16.88
C GLY A 105 26.35 -0.56 -17.57
N HIS A 106 25.04 -0.45 -17.41
CA HIS A 106 24.22 0.63 -17.91
C HIS A 106 23.79 1.56 -16.76
N LEU A 107 23.47 2.81 -17.05
CA LEU A 107 23.03 3.81 -16.08
C LEU A 107 21.67 4.37 -16.48
N GLY A 108 20.85 4.71 -15.46
CA GLY A 108 19.60 5.41 -15.69
C GLY A 108 18.45 4.48 -16.09
N GLU A 109 18.60 3.19 -15.87
CA GLU A 109 17.52 2.22 -16.01
C GLU A 109 16.56 2.27 -14.82
N PRO A 110 15.34 1.73 -14.93
CA PRO A 110 14.38 1.70 -13.82
C PRO A 110 14.93 1.04 -12.56
N GLN A 111 15.82 0.05 -12.70
CA GLN A 111 16.47 -0.67 -11.61
C GLN A 111 17.51 0.17 -10.87
N ASP A 112 17.99 1.27 -11.48
CA ASP A 112 19.00 2.18 -10.92
C ASP A 112 18.38 3.34 -10.13
N ALA A 113 17.06 3.43 -10.14
CA ALA A 113 16.34 4.39 -9.33
C ALA A 113 16.31 3.97 -7.85
N GLN A 114 15.98 4.88 -6.95
CA GLN A 114 15.80 4.57 -5.53
C GLN A 114 14.75 3.49 -5.28
N GLY A 115 13.65 3.52 -6.02
CA GLY A 115 12.69 2.44 -6.19
C GLY A 115 12.42 2.26 -7.67
N PHE A 116 12.16 1.03 -8.10
CA PHE A 116 11.93 0.72 -9.50
C PHE A 116 10.88 1.65 -10.13
N GLY A 117 11.24 2.27 -11.25
CA GLY A 117 10.34 3.14 -12.00
C GLY A 117 11.02 3.77 -13.21
N TRP A 118 10.27 3.93 -14.30
CA TRP A 118 10.74 4.50 -15.56
C TRP A 118 10.90 6.02 -15.53
N PHE A 119 10.21 6.66 -14.58
CA PHE A 119 10.30 8.11 -14.38
C PHE A 119 10.03 8.42 -12.90
N GLN A 120 10.54 9.55 -12.45
CA GLN A 120 10.33 9.99 -11.06
C GLN A 120 8.84 10.22 -10.78
N GLY A 121 8.32 9.51 -9.79
CA GLY A 121 6.92 9.58 -9.40
C GLY A 121 6.04 8.46 -9.93
N GLN A 122 6.58 7.53 -10.74
CA GLN A 122 5.82 6.38 -11.19
C GLN A 122 5.35 5.54 -10.02
N GLY A 123 4.07 5.16 -10.00
CA GLY A 123 3.53 4.22 -9.03
C GLY A 123 3.75 4.63 -7.57
N GLY A 124 3.54 5.91 -7.25
CA GLY A 124 3.67 6.44 -5.90
C GLY A 124 2.49 6.12 -5.00
N VAL A 125 2.29 7.00 -4.00
CA VAL A 125 1.17 6.91 -3.04
C VAL A 125 0.38 8.21 -3.03
N ALA A 126 -0.94 8.08 -2.99
CA ALA A 126 -1.87 9.18 -2.87
C ALA A 126 -2.91 8.89 -1.78
N VAL A 127 -3.38 9.92 -1.08
CA VAL A 127 -4.42 9.80 -0.07
C VAL A 127 -5.57 10.73 -0.41
N LEU A 128 -6.78 10.19 -0.41
CA LEU A 128 -8.03 10.91 -0.54
C LEU A 128 -8.78 10.80 0.79
N SER A 129 -9.35 11.90 1.28
CA SER A 129 -10.04 11.92 2.57
C SER A 129 -11.25 12.84 2.57
N ARG A 130 -12.32 12.41 3.26
CA ARG A 130 -13.44 13.25 3.66
C ARG A 130 -13.15 14.06 4.91
N LEU A 131 -12.11 13.69 5.65
CA LEU A 131 -11.65 14.31 6.88
C LEU A 131 -10.38 15.12 6.63
N PRO A 132 -10.16 16.25 7.31
CA PRO A 132 -8.96 17.04 7.15
C PRO A 132 -7.72 16.29 7.68
N PHE A 133 -6.57 16.59 7.08
CA PHE A 133 -5.29 16.14 7.62
C PHE A 133 -4.86 17.07 8.76
N GLY A 134 -4.27 16.47 9.81
CA GLY A 134 -3.69 17.18 10.93
C GLY A 134 -2.27 17.68 10.66
N ASP A 135 -1.76 18.48 11.56
CA ASP A 135 -0.36 18.89 11.56
C ASP A 135 0.57 17.74 11.99
N GLY A 136 1.85 17.83 11.60
CA GLY A 136 2.86 16.88 12.08
C GLY A 136 3.13 15.71 11.13
N PHE A 137 2.86 15.86 9.82
CA PHE A 137 3.31 14.90 8.81
C PHE A 137 4.81 14.62 8.96
N ARG A 138 5.19 13.35 8.95
CA ARG A 138 6.59 12.91 8.94
C ARG A 138 6.87 11.95 7.79
N ASP A 139 7.98 12.18 7.12
CA ASP A 139 8.48 11.36 6.02
C ASP A 139 9.80 10.67 6.43
N PHE A 140 9.83 9.36 6.38
CA PHE A 140 10.99 8.52 6.70
C PHE A 140 11.59 7.86 5.45
N SER A 141 11.14 8.28 4.26
CA SER A 141 11.52 7.64 3.00
C SER A 141 12.96 7.89 2.58
N ASP A 142 13.66 8.83 3.23
CA ASP A 142 15.06 9.17 2.97
C ASP A 142 16.08 8.40 3.83
N ILE A 143 15.63 7.59 4.78
CA ILE A 143 16.50 6.74 5.60
C ILE A 143 17.34 5.85 4.67
N LEU A 144 18.66 5.88 4.83
CA LEU A 144 19.55 4.98 4.08
C LEU A 144 19.40 3.54 4.57
N TRP A 145 19.37 2.60 3.62
CA TRP A 145 19.24 1.20 3.99
C TRP A 145 20.41 0.72 4.85
N ALA A 146 21.63 1.19 4.56
CA ALA A 146 22.81 0.86 5.36
C ALA A 146 22.76 1.37 6.80
N ASP A 147 22.01 2.45 7.07
CA ASP A 147 21.85 3.03 8.41
C ASP A 147 20.68 2.40 9.19
N PHE A 148 19.90 1.52 8.56
CA PHE A 148 18.81 0.85 9.23
C PHE A 148 19.33 -0.12 10.28
N PRO A 149 18.84 -0.10 11.52
CA PRO A 149 19.34 -0.93 12.60
C PRO A 149 19.29 -2.42 12.27
N GLN A 150 20.43 -3.10 12.38
CA GLN A 150 20.56 -4.53 12.06
C GLN A 150 20.20 -4.87 10.61
N ALA A 151 20.54 -3.98 9.67
CA ALA A 151 20.37 -4.26 8.25
C ALA A 151 21.18 -5.49 7.83
N ASP A 152 20.49 -6.53 7.38
CA ASP A 152 21.08 -7.67 6.68
C ASP A 152 21.20 -7.31 5.20
N LEU A 153 22.31 -6.67 4.82
CA LEU A 153 22.53 -6.20 3.46
C LEU A 153 22.83 -7.37 2.51
N PRO A 154 22.48 -7.27 1.21
CA PRO A 154 22.71 -8.33 0.25
C PRO A 154 24.19 -8.72 0.10
N ILE A 155 24.44 -10.03 0.06
CA ILE A 155 25.76 -10.64 -0.14
C ILE A 155 25.67 -11.58 -1.34
N LEU A 156 26.69 -11.57 -2.18
CA LEU A 156 26.82 -12.50 -3.30
C LEU A 156 28.24 -13.09 -3.30
N HIS A 157 28.38 -14.42 -3.30
CA HIS A 157 29.66 -15.14 -3.24
C HIS A 157 30.56 -14.64 -2.11
N ASP A 158 30.02 -14.53 -0.89
CA ASP A 158 30.69 -14.06 0.33
C ASP A 158 31.25 -12.62 0.24
N GLN A 159 30.78 -11.82 -0.71
CA GLN A 159 31.12 -10.42 -0.85
C GLN A 159 29.89 -9.52 -0.78
N PRO A 160 30.00 -8.29 -0.24
CA PRO A 160 28.91 -7.32 -0.27
C PRO A 160 28.42 -7.11 -1.70
N TYR A 161 27.12 -7.24 -1.91
CA TYR A 161 26.53 -7.01 -3.22
C TYR A 161 26.65 -5.54 -3.63
N TYR A 162 26.39 -4.61 -2.74
CA TYR A 162 26.49 -3.18 -3.02
C TYR A 162 27.85 -2.61 -2.62
N SER A 163 28.37 -1.71 -3.47
CA SER A 163 29.58 -0.94 -3.14
C SER A 163 29.30 0.07 -2.02
N PRO A 164 30.33 0.54 -1.30
CA PRO A 164 30.17 1.60 -0.31
C PRO A 164 29.54 2.89 -0.87
N THR A 165 29.75 3.19 -2.15
CA THR A 165 29.15 4.34 -2.82
C THR A 165 27.62 4.17 -2.97
N ILE A 166 27.18 2.99 -3.41
CA ILE A 166 25.76 2.65 -3.50
C ILE A 166 25.11 2.73 -2.11
N LEU A 167 25.73 2.13 -1.09
CA LEU A 167 25.18 2.11 0.27
C LEU A 167 25.01 3.50 0.90
N ARG A 168 25.83 4.49 0.51
CA ARG A 168 25.65 5.89 0.93
C ARG A 168 24.51 6.62 0.19
N THR A 169 23.90 5.97 -0.79
CA THR A 169 22.85 6.57 -1.63
C THR A 169 21.54 5.81 -1.53
N LEU A 170 21.62 4.48 -1.43
CA LEU A 170 20.45 3.61 -1.48
C LEU A 170 19.58 3.76 -0.22
N ARG A 171 18.36 4.24 -0.41
CA ARG A 171 17.35 4.41 0.63
C ARG A 171 16.71 3.07 1.00
N LEU A 172 16.24 2.96 2.23
CA LEU A 172 15.46 1.81 2.70
C LEU A 172 14.13 1.73 1.94
N ALA A 173 13.35 2.81 1.98
CA ALA A 173 12.07 2.85 1.28
C ALA A 173 12.25 2.78 -0.23
N SER A 174 11.55 1.87 -0.90
CA SER A 174 11.44 1.86 -2.36
C SER A 174 10.43 2.88 -2.87
N THR A 175 9.39 3.13 -2.09
CA THR A 175 8.34 4.11 -2.42
C THR A 175 8.23 5.15 -1.31
N VAL A 176 7.51 4.83 -0.24
CA VAL A 176 7.30 5.74 0.88
C VAL A 176 7.27 5.01 2.22
N LEU A 177 7.60 5.75 3.30
CA LEU A 177 7.35 5.42 4.70
C LEU A 177 6.84 6.69 5.37
N TRP A 178 5.51 6.85 5.52
CA TRP A 178 4.89 8.10 5.99
C TRP A 178 4.08 7.92 7.26
N GLN A 179 4.14 8.93 8.13
CA GLN A 179 3.14 9.15 9.15
C GLN A 179 2.35 10.39 8.77
N LEU A 180 1.08 10.22 8.47
CA LEU A 180 0.16 11.29 8.07
C LEU A 180 -0.97 11.38 9.09
N PRO A 181 -1.02 12.43 9.91
CA PRO A 181 -2.11 12.63 10.85
C PRO A 181 -3.43 12.93 10.14
N LEU A 182 -4.49 12.25 10.56
CA LEU A 182 -5.86 12.48 10.15
C LEU A 182 -6.60 13.15 11.32
N GLN A 183 -7.10 14.37 11.12
CA GLN A 183 -7.80 15.09 12.15
C GLN A 183 -9.27 14.64 12.21
N LEU A 184 -9.67 14.15 13.36
CA LEU A 184 -11.09 13.92 13.66
C LEU A 184 -11.70 15.16 14.30
N SER A 185 -12.99 15.16 14.56
CA SER A 185 -13.63 16.21 15.36
C SER A 185 -13.01 16.23 16.78
N ASP A 186 -13.02 17.39 17.43
CA ASP A 186 -12.74 17.52 18.86
C ASP A 186 -11.33 17.17 19.35
N GLN A 187 -10.29 17.54 18.60
CA GLN A 187 -8.88 17.35 18.99
C GLN A 187 -8.39 15.89 18.96
N ARG A 188 -9.21 14.95 18.50
CA ARG A 188 -8.82 13.55 18.30
C ARG A 188 -8.14 13.37 16.94
N GLN A 189 -7.07 12.61 16.90
CA GLN A 189 -6.26 12.35 15.72
C GLN A 189 -5.98 10.86 15.58
N ILE A 190 -6.07 10.35 14.36
CA ILE A 190 -5.56 9.03 13.97
C ILE A 190 -4.33 9.23 13.10
N ASP A 191 -3.23 8.54 13.40
CA ASP A 191 -2.06 8.53 12.53
C ASP A 191 -2.21 7.46 11.45
N LEU A 192 -2.19 7.84 10.19
CA LEU A 192 -2.04 6.91 9.08
C LEU A 192 -0.54 6.60 8.94
N LEU A 193 -0.16 5.36 9.22
CA LEU A 193 1.20 4.85 9.07
C LEU A 193 1.28 4.14 7.71
N ILE A 194 1.68 4.90 6.68
CA ILE A 194 1.52 4.53 5.28
C ILE A 194 2.79 3.92 4.72
N PHE A 195 2.65 2.80 4.04
CA PHE A 195 3.75 2.12 3.35
C PHE A 195 3.33 1.60 1.97
N TYR A 196 4.32 1.51 1.09
CA TYR A 196 4.27 0.71 -0.13
C TYR A 196 5.64 0.07 -0.29
N ALA A 197 5.74 -1.20 0.11
CA ALA A 197 6.99 -1.93 0.14
C ALA A 197 7.36 -2.51 -1.24
N THR A 198 8.65 -2.73 -1.48
CA THR A 198 9.11 -3.38 -2.71
C THR A 198 8.61 -4.82 -2.79
N THR A 199 8.33 -5.28 -4.00
CA THR A 199 8.03 -6.69 -4.25
C THR A 199 9.27 -7.55 -3.91
N PRO A 200 9.13 -8.64 -3.12
CA PRO A 200 10.28 -9.41 -2.61
C PRO A 200 10.86 -10.41 -3.62
N VAL A 201 10.66 -10.16 -4.91
CA VAL A 201 11.11 -11.00 -6.04
C VAL A 201 11.71 -10.11 -7.13
N PHE A 202 12.04 -10.66 -8.30
CA PHE A 202 12.69 -9.98 -9.43
C PHE A 202 14.15 -9.59 -9.15
N ASP A 203 14.85 -10.44 -8.39
CA ASP A 203 16.27 -10.32 -8.09
C ASP A 203 16.99 -11.66 -8.28
N GLY A 204 18.21 -11.74 -7.83
CA GLY A 204 19.07 -12.93 -7.92
C GLY A 204 19.30 -13.59 -6.56
N PRO A 205 20.31 -14.47 -6.48
CA PRO A 205 20.62 -15.19 -5.25
C PRO A 205 21.12 -14.30 -4.10
N GLU A 206 21.38 -13.01 -4.36
CA GLU A 206 21.70 -12.01 -3.34
C GLU A 206 20.49 -11.58 -2.52
N ASP A 207 19.26 -11.88 -2.98
CA ASP A 207 17.99 -11.61 -2.29
C ASP A 207 17.84 -10.12 -1.90
N ARG A 208 18.21 -9.20 -2.80
CA ARG A 208 18.19 -7.77 -2.48
C ARG A 208 16.79 -7.24 -2.28
N ASN A 209 15.80 -7.72 -3.04
CA ASN A 209 14.42 -7.27 -2.92
C ASN A 209 13.71 -7.90 -1.73
N GLY A 210 13.92 -9.19 -1.46
CA GLY A 210 13.39 -9.87 -0.28
C GLY A 210 13.90 -9.25 1.02
N LYS A 211 15.20 -9.01 1.13
CA LYS A 211 15.82 -8.34 2.29
C LYS A 211 15.33 -6.90 2.45
N ARG A 212 15.23 -6.14 1.35
CA ARG A 212 14.77 -4.77 1.40
C ARG A 212 13.30 -4.68 1.80
N ASN A 213 12.43 -5.53 1.25
CA ASN A 213 11.04 -5.66 1.66
C ASN A 213 10.93 -5.93 3.16
N ALA A 214 11.64 -6.95 3.64
CA ALA A 214 11.66 -7.31 5.06
C ALA A 214 12.07 -6.14 5.97
N HIS A 215 13.08 -5.36 5.55
CA HIS A 215 13.53 -4.22 6.34
C HIS A 215 12.56 -3.03 6.28
N GLN A 216 11.88 -2.80 5.16
CA GLN A 216 10.80 -1.81 5.05
C GLN A 216 9.65 -2.14 6.00
N MET A 217 9.28 -3.41 6.09
CA MET A 217 8.23 -3.83 7.01
C MET A 217 8.73 -3.84 8.47
N ARG A 218 9.98 -4.25 8.74
CA ARG A 218 10.59 -4.17 10.08
C ARG A 218 10.72 -2.73 10.60
N PHE A 219 10.83 -1.74 9.71
CA PHE A 219 10.79 -0.33 10.11
C PHE A 219 9.56 -0.04 10.98
N TRP A 220 8.39 -0.57 10.62
CA TRP A 220 7.17 -0.35 11.39
C TRP A 220 7.20 -1.03 12.75
N VAL A 221 7.82 -2.20 12.88
CA VAL A 221 8.07 -2.80 14.20
C VAL A 221 8.93 -1.88 15.07
N HIS A 222 9.99 -1.31 14.50
CA HIS A 222 10.85 -0.35 15.22
C HIS A 222 10.11 0.96 15.54
N PHE A 223 9.26 1.43 14.63
CA PHE A 223 8.44 2.62 14.82
C PHE A 223 7.46 2.44 15.98
N LEU A 224 6.70 1.37 15.98
CA LEU A 224 5.75 1.02 17.05
C LEU A 224 6.43 0.81 18.42
N ASN A 225 7.70 0.39 18.42
CA ASN A 225 8.53 0.32 19.61
C ASN A 225 9.16 1.68 20.01
N GLY A 226 8.75 2.79 19.40
CA GLY A 226 9.14 4.16 19.78
C GLY A 226 10.52 4.62 19.30
N LYS A 227 11.19 3.88 18.40
CA LYS A 227 12.54 4.25 17.92
C LYS A 227 12.59 5.54 17.09
N TYR A 228 11.48 5.96 16.51
CA TYR A 228 11.41 7.11 15.60
C TYR A 228 10.63 8.29 16.19
N GLY A 229 10.50 8.35 17.52
CA GLY A 229 9.84 9.44 18.24
C GLY A 229 8.34 9.20 18.46
N PRO A 230 7.63 10.20 19.01
CA PRO A 230 6.24 10.05 19.43
C PRO A 230 5.29 9.91 18.22
N PHE A 231 4.22 9.15 18.43
CA PHE A 231 3.11 9.00 17.50
C PHE A 231 1.80 8.81 18.29
N SER A 232 0.65 8.95 17.63
CA SER A 232 -0.64 8.72 18.27
C SER A 232 -0.80 7.25 18.67
N SER A 233 -1.37 6.99 19.84
CA SER A 233 -1.77 5.63 20.22
C SER A 233 -2.96 5.10 19.39
N GLU A 234 -3.68 6.01 18.71
CA GLU A 234 -4.69 5.70 17.70
C GLU A 234 -4.06 5.84 16.33
N PHE A 235 -3.87 4.73 15.65
CA PHE A 235 -3.27 4.69 14.31
C PHE A 235 -3.91 3.61 13.44
N ALA A 236 -3.71 3.72 12.14
CA ALA A 236 -3.89 2.66 11.17
C ALA A 236 -2.58 2.44 10.40
N LEU A 237 -1.96 1.27 10.53
CA LEU A 237 -0.84 0.86 9.70
C LEU A 237 -1.41 0.32 8.38
N ILE A 238 -1.10 0.99 7.25
CA ILE A 238 -1.90 0.86 6.03
C ILE A 238 -1.05 0.92 4.76
N GLY A 239 -1.33 0.02 3.82
CA GLY A 239 -0.71 0.00 2.50
C GLY A 239 -0.50 -1.40 1.93
N ASP A 240 0.34 -1.48 0.89
CA ASP A 240 0.77 -2.72 0.24
C ASP A 240 2.15 -3.14 0.77
N ALA A 241 2.18 -4.26 1.51
CA ALA A 241 3.39 -4.86 2.03
C ALA A 241 4.12 -5.72 0.98
N ASN A 242 3.43 -6.11 -0.10
CA ASN A 242 3.90 -7.15 -1.01
C ASN A 242 4.40 -8.42 -0.27
N LEU A 243 3.85 -8.70 0.91
CA LEU A 243 4.32 -9.75 1.82
C LEU A 243 3.14 -10.39 2.54
N ASP A 244 2.91 -11.68 2.29
CA ASP A 244 1.96 -12.50 3.02
C ASP A 244 2.60 -13.02 4.31
N PRO A 245 1.87 -13.26 5.41
CA PRO A 245 2.45 -13.77 6.66
C PRO A 245 2.93 -15.21 6.58
N ASN A 246 2.45 -16.02 5.64
CA ASN A 246 2.73 -17.45 5.54
C ASN A 246 3.23 -17.87 4.16
N ASP A 247 2.72 -17.24 3.10
CA ASP A 247 2.85 -17.72 1.72
C ASP A 247 3.68 -16.76 0.86
N GLY A 248 4.05 -17.24 -0.35
CA GLY A 248 4.84 -16.44 -1.28
C GLY A 248 6.34 -16.42 -0.98
N ALA A 249 7.08 -15.61 -1.72
CA ALA A 249 8.56 -15.64 -1.79
C ALA A 249 9.24 -14.57 -0.92
N GLY A 250 8.65 -14.12 0.16
CA GLY A 250 9.23 -13.08 1.02
C GLY A 250 9.74 -13.61 2.36
N HIS A 251 10.28 -12.71 3.18
CA HIS A 251 10.62 -13.01 4.58
C HIS A 251 9.38 -12.88 5.48
N ASN A 252 8.43 -13.78 5.32
CA ASN A 252 7.08 -13.78 5.91
C ASN A 252 7.06 -13.53 7.43
N TYR A 253 8.10 -13.97 8.15
CA TYR A 253 8.19 -13.79 9.60
C TYR A 253 8.11 -12.32 10.05
N VAL A 254 8.51 -11.38 9.18
CA VAL A 254 8.45 -9.94 9.53
C VAL A 254 6.98 -9.48 9.55
N MET A 255 6.16 -9.98 8.62
CA MET A 255 4.73 -9.66 8.66
C MET A 255 4.06 -10.24 9.90
N ARG A 256 4.39 -11.49 10.28
CA ARG A 256 3.93 -12.07 11.56
C ARG A 256 4.33 -11.20 12.76
N GLN A 257 5.57 -10.67 12.80
CA GLN A 257 5.98 -9.76 13.88
C GLN A 257 5.12 -8.49 13.98
N ILE A 258 4.62 -7.99 12.85
CA ILE A 258 3.70 -6.84 12.82
C ILE A 258 2.32 -7.27 13.31
N LEU A 259 1.78 -8.36 12.79
CA LEU A 259 0.45 -8.85 13.15
C LEU A 259 0.35 -9.25 14.62
N ASP A 260 1.43 -9.78 15.21
CA ASP A 260 1.53 -10.18 16.62
C ASP A 260 1.92 -9.01 17.55
N HIS A 261 2.16 -7.80 17.01
CA HIS A 261 2.59 -6.67 17.83
C HIS A 261 1.45 -6.21 18.77
N PRO A 262 1.71 -6.01 20.09
CA PRO A 262 0.65 -5.77 21.08
C PRO A 262 -0.17 -4.48 20.84
N MET A 263 0.34 -3.55 20.06
CA MET A 263 -0.39 -2.33 19.67
C MET A 263 -1.24 -2.50 18.42
N VAL A 264 -1.07 -3.58 17.68
CA VAL A 264 -1.74 -3.83 16.39
C VAL A 264 -2.95 -4.74 16.61
N ASN A 265 -4.07 -4.39 15.99
CA ASN A 265 -5.23 -5.25 15.85
C ASN A 265 -5.28 -5.73 14.39
N ASP A 266 -5.20 -7.05 14.19
CA ASP A 266 -5.42 -7.67 12.88
C ASP A 266 -6.89 -8.10 12.74
N PRO A 267 -7.73 -7.36 11.99
CA PRO A 267 -9.14 -7.70 11.81
C PRO A 267 -9.35 -8.94 10.93
N LYS A 268 -8.29 -9.45 10.27
CA LYS A 268 -8.33 -10.59 9.34
C LYS A 268 -9.41 -10.39 8.29
N GLN A 269 -9.35 -9.25 7.60
CA GLN A 269 -10.30 -8.88 6.56
C GLN A 269 -10.54 -10.04 5.59
N THR A 270 -11.78 -10.30 5.24
CA THR A 270 -12.18 -11.41 4.37
C THR A 270 -13.13 -10.97 3.28
N SER A 271 -13.27 -11.82 2.27
CA SER A 271 -14.24 -11.67 1.19
C SER A 271 -14.82 -13.01 0.73
N ASP A 272 -16.03 -12.98 0.19
CA ASP A 272 -16.64 -14.14 -0.44
C ASP A 272 -15.86 -14.52 -1.72
N GLY A 273 -15.45 -13.52 -2.52
CA GLY A 273 -14.70 -13.74 -3.77
C GLY A 273 -13.35 -14.38 -3.55
N GLY A 274 -12.57 -13.93 -2.55
CA GLY A 274 -11.31 -14.59 -2.18
C GLY A 274 -11.54 -16.04 -1.75
N GLY A 275 -12.56 -16.28 -0.93
CA GLY A 275 -12.92 -17.62 -0.47
C GLY A 275 -13.33 -18.60 -1.57
N THR A 276 -13.89 -18.08 -2.69
CA THR A 276 -14.39 -18.87 -3.82
C THR A 276 -13.52 -18.78 -5.08
N ALA A 277 -12.51 -17.90 -5.10
CA ALA A 277 -11.61 -17.75 -6.23
C ALA A 277 -10.98 -19.09 -6.63
N THR A 278 -10.89 -19.32 -7.93
CA THR A 278 -10.28 -20.56 -8.45
C THR A 278 -8.85 -20.69 -7.93
N GLN A 279 -8.61 -21.77 -7.21
CA GLN A 279 -7.31 -22.09 -6.66
C GLN A 279 -6.45 -22.69 -7.78
N THR A 280 -5.31 -22.04 -8.05
CA THR A 280 -4.25 -22.66 -8.87
C THR A 280 -3.44 -23.64 -8.03
N ASP A 281 -2.58 -24.45 -8.66
CA ASP A 281 -1.70 -25.38 -7.94
C ASP A 281 -0.84 -24.66 -6.86
N ALA A 282 -0.47 -23.40 -7.10
CA ALA A 282 0.23 -22.58 -6.12
C ALA A 282 -0.62 -22.38 -4.86
N ASN A 283 -1.89 -21.98 -5.01
CA ASN A 283 -2.79 -21.72 -3.88
C ASN A 283 -3.17 -22.98 -3.09
N ALA A 284 -3.13 -24.16 -3.71
CA ALA A 284 -3.51 -25.41 -3.05
C ALA A 284 -2.67 -25.74 -1.80
N ASN A 285 -1.47 -25.14 -1.70
CA ASN A 285 -0.55 -25.32 -0.57
C ASN A 285 -0.43 -24.09 0.32
N HIS A 286 -1.21 -23.03 0.10
CA HIS A 286 -1.18 -21.82 0.91
C HIS A 286 -1.76 -22.08 2.31
N GLU A 287 -1.12 -21.49 3.34
CA GLU A 287 -1.54 -21.57 4.73
C GLU A 287 -2.48 -20.42 5.12
N THR A 288 -2.32 -19.25 4.48
CA THR A 288 -3.22 -18.11 4.67
C THR A 288 -4.61 -18.48 4.12
N PRO A 289 -5.70 -18.32 4.90
CA PRO A 289 -7.05 -18.61 4.40
C PRO A 289 -7.39 -17.79 3.16
N ASN A 290 -7.81 -18.43 2.08
CA ASN A 290 -8.12 -17.81 0.79
C ASN A 290 -9.08 -16.60 0.91
N ALA A 291 -10.02 -16.64 1.86
CA ALA A 291 -10.92 -15.52 2.09
C ALA A 291 -10.19 -14.24 2.51
N GLN A 292 -8.96 -14.35 3.03
CA GLN A 292 -8.12 -13.20 3.42
C GLN A 292 -7.23 -12.68 2.28
N ASP A 293 -7.19 -13.35 1.13
CA ASP A 293 -6.41 -12.89 -0.01
C ASP A 293 -6.87 -11.51 -0.47
N THR A 294 -5.91 -10.65 -0.78
CA THR A 294 -6.13 -9.27 -1.23
C THR A 294 -5.64 -9.03 -2.64
N ALA A 295 -4.88 -9.96 -3.19
CA ALA A 295 -4.37 -9.88 -4.55
C ALA A 295 -4.46 -11.23 -5.27
N GLN A 296 -4.61 -11.16 -6.60
CA GLN A 296 -4.74 -12.31 -7.48
C GLN A 296 -3.84 -12.15 -8.71
N TRP A 297 -2.95 -13.11 -8.91
CA TRP A 297 -2.10 -13.18 -10.10
C TRP A 297 -2.46 -14.41 -10.92
N SER A 298 -2.97 -14.19 -12.13
CA SER A 298 -3.41 -15.24 -13.04
C SER A 298 -2.27 -15.97 -13.78
N ASN A 299 -1.00 -15.58 -13.55
CA ASN A 299 0.14 -16.27 -14.14
C ASN A 299 0.26 -17.68 -13.56
N PRO A 300 0.23 -18.76 -14.38
CA PRO A 300 0.36 -20.12 -13.89
C PRO A 300 1.65 -20.41 -13.10
N ASN A 301 2.71 -19.64 -13.35
CA ASN A 301 3.97 -19.72 -12.63
C ASN A 301 4.11 -18.60 -11.56
N GLY A 302 3.04 -17.90 -11.29
CA GLY A 302 3.00 -16.83 -10.28
C GLY A 302 2.77 -17.39 -8.88
N PRO A 303 2.71 -16.49 -7.89
CA PRO A 303 2.54 -16.87 -6.49
C PRO A 303 1.10 -17.32 -6.16
N GLY A 304 0.16 -17.22 -7.09
CA GLY A 304 -1.27 -17.43 -6.81
C GLY A 304 -1.90 -16.20 -6.14
N ASN A 305 -2.88 -16.43 -5.28
CA ASN A 305 -3.51 -15.38 -4.50
C ASN A 305 -2.78 -15.22 -3.16
N LEU A 306 -2.61 -14.00 -2.68
CA LEU A 306 -1.91 -13.70 -1.42
C LEU A 306 -2.61 -12.57 -0.67
N ARG A 307 -2.42 -12.54 0.65
CA ARG A 307 -2.74 -11.41 1.52
C ARG A 307 -1.55 -10.46 1.60
N VAL A 308 -1.56 -9.40 0.82
CA VAL A 308 -0.42 -8.46 0.72
C VAL A 308 -0.77 -7.00 1.00
N ASP A 309 -2.06 -6.65 0.98
CA ASP A 309 -2.58 -5.33 1.30
C ASP A 309 -3.21 -5.35 2.70
N TYR A 310 -2.93 -4.33 3.51
CA TYR A 310 -3.31 -4.32 4.91
C TYR A 310 -3.90 -2.98 5.35
N VAL A 311 -4.93 -3.05 6.18
CA VAL A 311 -5.37 -1.97 7.06
C VAL A 311 -5.42 -2.55 8.48
N LEU A 312 -4.43 -2.18 9.28
CA LEU A 312 -4.22 -2.71 10.63
C LEU A 312 -4.39 -1.57 11.64
N PRO A 313 -5.59 -1.39 12.21
CA PRO A 313 -5.81 -0.38 13.23
C PRO A 313 -5.08 -0.74 14.53
N SER A 314 -4.79 0.28 15.33
CA SER A 314 -4.28 0.07 16.68
C SER A 314 -5.33 -0.61 17.56
N THR A 315 -4.86 -1.30 18.62
CA THR A 315 -5.75 -1.87 19.64
C THR A 315 -6.55 -0.83 20.43
N ARG A 316 -6.30 0.48 20.21
CA ARG A 316 -7.05 1.60 20.79
C ARG A 316 -8.28 1.98 20.00
N LEU A 317 -8.34 1.61 18.73
CA LEU A 317 -9.49 1.82 17.86
C LEU A 317 -10.42 0.62 17.95
N LYS A 318 -11.70 0.87 18.17
CA LYS A 318 -12.71 -0.18 18.15
C LYS A 318 -13.10 -0.49 16.70
N VAL A 319 -12.77 -1.67 16.22
CA VAL A 319 -13.19 -2.15 14.89
C VAL A 319 -14.65 -2.62 14.99
N VAL A 320 -15.51 -2.07 14.15
CA VAL A 320 -16.93 -2.40 14.06
C VAL A 320 -17.31 -3.06 12.73
N GLY A 321 -16.42 -3.02 11.74
CA GLY A 321 -16.54 -3.68 10.45
C GLY A 321 -15.19 -3.81 9.77
N SER A 322 -15.03 -4.81 8.90
CA SER A 322 -13.83 -4.95 8.07
C SER A 322 -14.10 -5.88 6.90
N GLY A 323 -13.33 -5.76 5.83
CA GLY A 323 -13.45 -6.66 4.68
C GLY A 323 -12.46 -6.39 3.56
N VAL A 324 -12.49 -7.28 2.59
CA VAL A 324 -11.87 -7.13 1.29
C VAL A 324 -12.99 -6.95 0.26
N PHE A 325 -12.93 -5.89 -0.54
CA PHE A 325 -13.94 -5.61 -1.56
C PHE A 325 -13.72 -6.54 -2.77
N TRP A 326 -14.16 -7.77 -2.60
CA TRP A 326 -14.06 -8.84 -3.60
C TRP A 326 -15.34 -9.67 -3.59
N PRO A 327 -16.34 -9.30 -4.40
CA PRO A 327 -17.58 -10.07 -4.54
C PRO A 327 -17.30 -11.45 -5.14
N SER A 328 -18.15 -12.43 -4.82
CA SER A 328 -18.16 -13.71 -5.55
C SER A 328 -18.95 -13.59 -6.86
N ASP A 329 -18.77 -14.57 -7.77
CA ASP A 329 -19.43 -14.56 -9.07
C ASP A 329 -20.96 -14.50 -9.01
N ASP A 330 -21.55 -15.11 -7.98
CA ASP A 330 -23.00 -15.20 -7.78
C ASP A 330 -23.57 -14.10 -6.87
N ARG A 331 -22.70 -13.29 -6.24
CA ARG A 331 -23.12 -12.28 -5.27
C ARG A 331 -22.39 -10.95 -5.47
N PRO A 332 -22.91 -10.03 -6.30
CA PRO A 332 -22.40 -8.68 -6.42
C PRO A 332 -22.39 -7.94 -5.07
N LEU A 333 -21.39 -7.06 -4.87
CA LEU A 333 -21.26 -6.24 -3.66
C LEU A 333 -21.57 -4.78 -4.02
N ASN A 334 -22.63 -4.22 -3.45
CA ASN A 334 -23.09 -2.85 -3.75
C ASN A 334 -23.25 -2.57 -5.28
N GLY A 335 -23.70 -3.58 -6.03
CA GLY A 335 -23.90 -3.46 -7.47
C GLY A 335 -22.67 -3.75 -8.33
N ILE A 336 -21.52 -4.02 -7.73
CA ILE A 336 -20.28 -4.37 -8.41
C ILE A 336 -20.10 -5.87 -8.43
N ASP A 337 -19.84 -6.44 -9.60
CA ASP A 337 -19.55 -7.86 -9.82
C ASP A 337 -18.03 -8.15 -9.74
N GLN A 338 -17.70 -9.42 -9.77
CA GLN A 338 -16.31 -9.88 -9.74
C GLN A 338 -15.52 -9.45 -10.98
N GLU A 339 -16.14 -9.47 -12.17
CA GLU A 339 -15.49 -9.08 -13.41
C GLU A 339 -15.01 -7.63 -13.35
N THR A 340 -15.84 -6.72 -12.86
CA THR A 340 -15.50 -5.30 -12.65
C THR A 340 -14.29 -5.15 -11.71
N VAL A 341 -14.29 -5.86 -10.57
CA VAL A 341 -13.18 -5.77 -9.61
C VAL A 341 -11.87 -6.32 -10.19
N VAL A 342 -11.93 -7.41 -10.94
CA VAL A 342 -10.76 -8.00 -11.63
C VAL A 342 -10.24 -7.07 -12.74
N ALA A 343 -11.13 -6.43 -13.50
CA ALA A 343 -10.76 -5.47 -14.54
C ALA A 343 -10.13 -4.19 -13.96
N ALA A 344 -10.52 -3.80 -12.74
CA ALA A 344 -9.97 -2.63 -12.08
C ALA A 344 -8.50 -2.81 -11.66
N SER A 345 -8.17 -3.93 -11.01
CA SER A 345 -6.81 -4.20 -10.52
C SER A 345 -6.62 -5.70 -10.22
N SER A 346 -5.35 -6.15 -10.22
CA SER A 346 -4.97 -7.45 -9.63
C SER A 346 -5.05 -7.45 -8.09
N HIS A 347 -5.13 -6.29 -7.45
CA HIS A 347 -5.34 -6.14 -6.01
C HIS A 347 -6.79 -5.75 -5.71
N ARG A 348 -7.20 -5.93 -4.47
CA ARG A 348 -8.55 -5.62 -3.97
C ARG A 348 -8.48 -4.49 -2.96
N LEU A 349 -9.53 -3.69 -2.89
CA LEU A 349 -9.67 -2.68 -1.85
C LEU A 349 -9.90 -3.37 -0.50
N VAL A 350 -9.06 -3.05 0.49
CA VAL A 350 -9.12 -3.57 1.86
C VAL A 350 -9.56 -2.46 2.79
N TRP A 351 -10.52 -2.72 3.68
CA TRP A 351 -11.09 -1.69 4.53
C TRP A 351 -11.37 -2.15 5.97
N VAL A 352 -11.44 -1.16 6.87
CA VAL A 352 -11.93 -1.29 8.24
C VAL A 352 -12.86 -0.13 8.58
N ASP A 353 -13.88 -0.39 9.39
CA ASP A 353 -14.71 0.62 10.05
C ASP A 353 -14.27 0.73 11.51
N VAL A 354 -13.91 1.93 11.95
CA VAL A 354 -13.41 2.20 13.30
C VAL A 354 -14.23 3.30 14.00
N GLU A 355 -14.36 3.15 15.34
CA GLU A 355 -14.96 4.14 16.25
C GLU A 355 -13.92 4.72 17.22
#